data_1d786e494d067494aea94e42153a0d9f
#
_entry.id   1d786e494d067494aea94e42153a0d9f
#
_cell.length_a   1.000
_cell.length_b   1.000
_cell.length_c   1.000
_cell.angle_alpha   90.00
_cell.angle_beta   90.00
_cell.angle_gamma   90.00
#
_symmetry.space_group_name_H-M   'P 1'
#
loop_
_entity.id
_entity.type
_entity.pdbx_description
1 polymer ?
#
loop_
_entity_poly.entity_id
_entity_poly.type
_entity_poly.pdbx_seq_one_letter_code
_entity_poly.pdbx_strand_id
1 'polypeptide(L)' 'MAVIKVADMHCEKCVARITKLLTEEGLDFSVNLTDKTVTVNGCQHCVKTALDALDDLGFEGVVE' A
#
# COMPACT_ATOMS: atom_id res chain seq x y z
N MET A 1 -13.17 -1.42 2.64
CA MET A 1 -12.25 -0.80 1.68
C MET A 1 -11.61 0.41 2.30
N ALA A 2 -10.30 0.49 2.25
CA ALA A 2 -9.55 1.61 2.82
C ALA A 2 -8.55 2.14 1.80
N VAL A 3 -8.41 3.45 1.76
CA VAL A 3 -7.46 4.12 0.88
C VAL A 3 -6.29 4.64 1.72
N ILE A 4 -5.08 4.23 1.36
CA ILE A 4 -3.86 4.64 2.04
C ILE A 4 -3.09 5.59 1.14
N LYS A 5 -2.85 6.80 1.61
CA LYS A 5 -2.05 7.79 0.89
C LYS A 5 -0.57 7.52 1.14
N VAL A 6 0.21 7.35 0.08
CA VAL A 6 1.65 7.11 0.17
C VAL A 6 2.37 8.19 -0.63
N ALA A 7 2.68 9.29 0.03
CA ALA A 7 3.28 10.45 -0.63
C ALA A 7 4.67 10.17 -1.21
N ASP A 8 5.38 9.20 -0.66
CA ASP A 8 6.73 8.83 -1.11
C ASP A 8 6.74 7.93 -2.34
N MET A 9 5.58 7.55 -2.84
CA MET A 9 5.47 6.69 -4.01
C MET A 9 5.60 7.52 -5.28
N HIS A 10 6.84 7.68 -5.76
CA HIS A 10 7.14 8.58 -6.87
C HIS A 10 7.40 7.89 -8.21
N CYS A 11 7.68 6.60 -8.22
CA CYS A 11 8.09 5.92 -9.44
C CYS A 11 7.54 4.51 -9.51
N GLU A 12 7.63 3.92 -10.70
CA GLU A 12 7.14 2.58 -10.94
C GLU A 12 7.86 1.52 -10.12
N LYS A 13 9.12 1.76 -9.79
CA LYS A 13 9.88 0.82 -8.95
C LYS A 13 9.29 0.75 -7.55
N CYS A 14 8.86 1.88 -7.02
CA CYS A 14 8.20 1.93 -5.72
C CYS A 14 6.88 1.15 -5.77
N VAL A 15 6.10 1.38 -6.83
CA VAL A 15 4.85 0.66 -7.04
C VAL A 15 5.10 -0.85 -7.12
N ALA A 16 6.13 -1.26 -7.87
CA ALA A 16 6.47 -2.67 -8.02
C ALA A 16 6.82 -3.32 -6.69
N ARG A 17 7.59 -2.62 -5.85
CA ARG A 17 7.97 -3.13 -4.52
C ARG A 17 6.74 -3.31 -3.63
N ILE A 18 5.88 -2.29 -3.61
CA ILE A 18 4.65 -2.34 -2.82
C ILE A 18 3.76 -3.48 -3.30
N THR A 19 3.57 -3.57 -4.61
CA THR A 19 2.74 -4.62 -5.22
C THR A 19 3.25 -6.00 -4.86
N LYS A 20 4.55 -6.21 -4.99
CA LYS A 20 5.15 -7.50 -4.67
C LYS A 20 4.93 -7.87 -3.21
N LEU A 21 5.21 -6.96 -2.30
CA LEU A 21 5.09 -7.23 -0.87
C LEU A 21 3.65 -7.49 -0.45
N LEU A 22 2.73 -6.69 -0.92
CA LEU A 22 1.31 -6.86 -0.59
C LEU A 22 0.75 -8.15 -1.19
N THR A 23 1.23 -8.53 -2.38
CA THR A 23 0.85 -9.80 -2.99
C THR A 23 1.34 -10.98 -2.14
N GLU A 24 2.56 -10.90 -1.64
CA GLU A 24 3.12 -11.93 -0.76
C GLU A 24 2.33 -12.06 0.55
N GLU A 25 1.76 -10.96 1.02
CA GLU A 25 0.92 -10.97 2.22
C GLU A 25 -0.49 -11.51 1.96
N GLY A 26 -0.82 -11.76 0.70
CA GLY A 26 -2.13 -12.31 0.33
C GLY A 26 -3.26 -11.30 0.43
N LEU A 27 -2.95 -10.02 0.31
CA LEU A 27 -3.95 -8.97 0.41
C LEU A 27 -4.61 -8.69 -0.94
N ASP A 28 -5.89 -8.30 -0.88
CA ASP A 28 -6.61 -7.80 -2.04
C ASP A 28 -6.46 -6.28 -2.05
N PHE A 29 -5.74 -5.76 -3.05
CA PHE A 29 -5.38 -4.35 -3.09
C PHE A 29 -5.30 -3.83 -4.51
N SER A 30 -5.27 -2.51 -4.62
CA SER A 30 -5.07 -1.82 -5.88
C SER A 30 -4.15 -0.63 -5.64
N VAL A 31 -3.22 -0.38 -6.55
CA VAL A 31 -2.26 0.73 -6.43
C VAL A 31 -2.53 1.75 -7.52
N ASN A 32 -2.60 3.03 -7.15
CA ASN A 32 -2.75 4.12 -8.08
C ASN A 32 -1.58 5.08 -7.94
N LEU A 33 -0.68 5.08 -8.92
CA LEU A 33 0.50 5.93 -8.91
C LEU A 33 0.15 7.40 -9.10
N THR A 34 -0.84 7.69 -9.92
CA THR A 34 -1.28 9.06 -10.18
C THR A 34 -1.74 9.75 -8.90
N ASP A 35 -2.54 9.06 -8.10
CA ASP A 35 -3.03 9.57 -6.83
C ASP A 35 -2.08 9.27 -5.68
N LYS A 36 -1.08 8.44 -5.91
CA LYS A 36 -0.14 7.97 -4.88
C LYS A 36 -0.88 7.30 -3.74
N THR A 37 -1.83 6.44 -4.09
CA THR A 37 -2.67 5.74 -3.11
C THR A 37 -2.64 4.25 -3.30
N VAL A 38 -2.87 3.54 -2.20
CA VAL A 38 -3.06 2.09 -2.21
C VAL A 38 -4.43 1.82 -1.60
N THR A 39 -5.31 1.19 -2.37
CA THR A 39 -6.64 0.82 -1.88
C THR A 39 -6.58 -0.64 -1.43
N VAL A 40 -6.95 -0.89 -0.19
CA VAL A 40 -6.98 -2.24 0.36
C VAL A 40 -8.41 -2.67 0.62
N ASN A 41 -8.81 -3.79 0.03
CA ASN A 41 -10.10 -4.39 0.27
C ASN A 41 -9.96 -5.43 1.39
N GLY A 42 -10.80 -5.34 2.40
CA GLY A 42 -10.78 -6.28 3.50
C GLY A 42 -11.04 -5.61 4.83
N CYS A 43 -10.67 -6.32 5.89
CA CYS A 43 -10.89 -5.84 7.25
C CYS A 43 -9.77 -4.92 7.72
N GLN A 44 -9.92 -4.36 8.91
CA GLN A 44 -8.92 -3.48 9.50
C GLN A 44 -7.56 -4.17 9.66
N HIS A 45 -7.58 -5.47 9.92
CA HIS A 45 -6.34 -6.24 10.03
C HIS A 45 -5.56 -6.21 8.71
N CYS A 46 -6.25 -6.33 7.57
CA CYS A 46 -5.61 -6.25 6.27
C CYS A 46 -5.01 -4.86 6.04
N VAL A 47 -5.71 -3.82 6.42
CA VAL A 47 -5.22 -2.44 6.32
C VAL A 47 -3.97 -2.26 7.17
N LYS A 48 -3.98 -2.77 8.39
CA LYS A 48 -2.83 -2.67 9.28
C LYS A 48 -1.63 -3.43 8.71
N THR A 49 -1.86 -4.62 8.17
CA THR A 49 -0.80 -5.41 7.53
C THR A 49 -0.19 -4.62 6.36
N ALA A 50 -1.03 -3.96 5.56
CA ALA A 50 -0.55 -3.15 4.45
C ALA A 50 0.29 -1.97 4.95
N LEU A 51 -0.15 -1.29 6.01
CA LEU A 51 0.61 -0.19 6.60
C LEU A 51 1.96 -0.66 7.13
N ASP A 52 2.00 -1.79 7.81
CA ASP A 52 3.23 -2.36 8.33
C ASP A 52 4.20 -2.71 7.19
N ALA A 53 3.66 -3.26 6.10
CA ALA A 53 4.46 -3.60 4.93
C ALA A 53 5.06 -2.34 4.29
N LEU A 54 4.29 -1.27 4.19
CA LEU A 54 4.78 0.00 3.66
C LEU A 54 5.88 0.58 4.54
N ASP A 55 5.71 0.49 5.86
CA ASP A 55 6.70 0.96 6.81
C ASP A 55 8.02 0.19 6.67
N ASP A 56 7.93 -1.13 6.48
CA ASP A 56 9.10 -1.98 6.25
C ASP A 56 9.88 -1.55 5.01
N LEU A 57 9.20 -1.05 3.99
CA LEU A 57 9.83 -0.56 2.76
C LEU A 57 10.36 0.88 2.90
N GLY A 58 10.09 1.52 4.02
CA GLY A 58 10.48 2.90 4.25
C GLY A 58 9.50 3.93 3.74
N PHE A 59 8.28 3.52 3.46
CA PHE A 59 7.22 4.44 3.03
C PHE A 59 6.33 4.80 4.21
N GLU A 60 5.87 6.04 4.22
CA GLU A 60 4.90 6.50 5.21
C GLU A 60 3.51 6.46 4.58
N GLY A 61 2.65 5.61 5.10
CA GLY A 61 1.27 5.49 4.64
C GLY A 61 0.31 6.15 5.61
N VAL A 62 -0.65 6.89 5.07
CA VAL A 62 -1.69 7.54 5.87
C VAL A 62 -3.04 7.07 5.34
N VAL A 63 -3.86 6.53 6.24
CA VAL A 63 -5.21 6.09 5.88
C VAL A 63 -6.10 7.30 5.73
N GLU A 64 -6.75 7.41 4.58
CA GLU A 64 -7.68 8.50 4.31
C GLU A 64 -9.11 8.15 4.72
#